data_23e9611d1a0902e37a824e931ebd9905
#
_entry.id   23e9611d1a0902e37a824e931ebd9905
#
_cell.length_a   1.000
_cell.length_b   1.000
_cell.length_c   1.000
_cell.angle_alpha   90.00
_cell.angle_beta   90.00
_cell.angle_gamma   90.00
#
_symmetry.space_group_name_H-M   'P 1'
#
loop_
_entity.id
_entity.type
_entity.pdbx_description
1 polymer ?
#
loop_
_entity_poly.entity_id
_entity_poly.type
_entity_poly.pdbx_seq_one_letter_code
_entity_poly.pdbx_strand_id
1 'polypeptide(L)'
;MLDEHSSWRKYIRGIQELILLEAPASVIQEYKYKAAQTCFLAFADIMKKGDLKVVAFHEVIASAFEDLANRRYRRLIVSCPPRSGKTMLASMFVAWLLGRDQQTQHIVASYGQTLSGKFHKDAIGYLKHPEFAKVFPEWKGFAKDSKYDMAGGGYILPTSVGGVLTGFTAGTTNITSPGVGAMIVDDPLKDSTSTAALEELDSWWGEQASTRRTNNWCQLVIATRFHSHDLHGILMEADGLYDEVENPNGWRWVNIAGLIETPEQVQDDPLEREIGESHWPSNNAFTVDMLMAQKKTMGSFAFAALYQGNPVAAEGQIVKDSWITRIEKERCPGFDLTWLAVDCAFSEKEMADETAICVASISHRFPGIVYIREIITGRLGFPDLIAKVKHLYSYYDARVLCIEKAASGQSLIQMLKKEAKIPIEEMKPLKSKTVRLQAVAPLMEFDRVKMVEGDWIDPFVKELTTFPFVKHDDRTDAFTWALTYYSMKLDVVDRGLQDAVIQNKRFFGELTRPGFGNSSVFPNLTSKRLRLFPGDHNFNDPDYDSVSGDADPRSSFARGVRSGRRNIGWDVDL
;
A
#
# COMPACT_ATOMS: atom_id res chain seq x y z
N MET A 1 -6.53 -11.20 27.94
CA MET A 1 -5.45 -12.02 28.55
C MET A 1 -4.86 -12.92 27.50
N LEU A 2 -3.61 -12.68 27.13
CA LEU A 2 -2.84 -13.69 26.43
C LEU A 2 -2.90 -14.94 27.31
N ASP A 3 -3.69 -15.92 26.89
CA ASP A 3 -4.09 -17.05 27.71
C ASP A 3 -2.84 -17.80 28.18
N GLU A 4 -2.55 -17.76 29.51
CA GLU A 4 -1.45 -18.53 30.11
C GLU A 4 -1.58 -20.03 29.81
N HIS A 5 -2.75 -20.47 29.41
CA HIS A 5 -3.06 -21.84 29.04
C HIS A 5 -2.95 -22.09 27.52
N SER A 6 -2.49 -21.11 26.72
CA SER A 6 -2.30 -21.30 25.28
C SER A 6 -1.42 -22.52 24.99
N SER A 7 -1.68 -23.21 23.89
CA SER A 7 -0.92 -24.40 23.47
C SER A 7 0.58 -24.10 23.32
N TRP A 8 0.92 -22.90 22.84
CA TRP A 8 2.29 -22.43 22.69
C TRP A 8 3.02 -22.28 24.04
N ARG A 9 2.38 -21.64 25.02
CA ARG A 9 2.98 -21.48 26.35
C ARG A 9 3.14 -22.81 27.08
N LYS A 10 2.19 -23.72 26.93
CA LYS A 10 2.33 -25.11 27.39
C LYS A 10 3.50 -25.83 26.74
N TYR A 11 3.66 -25.65 25.41
CA TYR A 11 4.78 -26.21 24.67
C TYR A 11 6.13 -25.68 25.17
N ILE A 12 6.28 -24.37 25.33
CA ILE A 12 7.52 -23.77 25.82
C ILE A 12 7.81 -24.23 27.26
N ARG A 13 6.80 -24.23 28.14
CA ARG A 13 6.94 -24.70 29.52
C ARG A 13 7.39 -26.15 29.57
N GLY A 14 6.80 -27.04 28.80
CA GLY A 14 7.20 -28.45 28.73
C GLY A 14 8.63 -28.65 28.23
N ILE A 15 9.12 -27.84 27.29
CA ILE A 15 10.53 -27.86 26.90
C ILE A 15 11.43 -27.42 28.06
N GLN A 16 11.08 -26.34 28.76
CA GLN A 16 11.84 -25.85 29.92
C GLN A 16 11.91 -26.87 31.05
N GLU A 17 10.81 -27.54 31.34
CA GLU A 17 10.74 -28.62 32.34
C GLU A 17 11.65 -29.81 31.96
N LEU A 18 11.62 -30.23 30.67
CA LEU A 18 12.50 -31.30 30.20
C LEU A 18 13.99 -30.92 30.25
N ILE A 19 14.32 -29.65 29.97
CA ILE A 19 15.70 -29.14 30.11
C ILE A 19 16.12 -29.13 31.60
N LEU A 20 15.26 -28.68 32.50
CA LEU A 20 15.53 -28.67 33.96
C LEU A 20 15.70 -30.08 34.51
N LEU A 21 15.04 -31.07 33.96
CA LEU A 21 15.17 -32.49 34.30
C LEU A 21 16.36 -33.16 33.60
N GLU A 22 17.20 -32.42 32.89
CA GLU A 22 18.34 -32.92 32.10
C GLU A 22 17.95 -34.05 31.15
N ALA A 23 16.73 -33.98 30.57
CA ALA A 23 16.23 -35.00 29.68
C ALA A 23 17.11 -35.11 28.41
N PRO A 24 17.34 -36.33 27.88
CA PRO A 24 18.09 -36.52 26.66
C PRO A 24 17.52 -35.71 25.49
N ALA A 25 18.37 -35.22 24.58
CA ALA A 25 17.96 -34.42 23.42
C ALA A 25 16.92 -35.14 22.53
N SER A 26 16.97 -36.49 22.48
CA SER A 26 15.97 -37.30 21.76
C SER A 26 14.59 -37.21 22.39
N VAL A 27 14.49 -37.14 23.71
CA VAL A 27 13.22 -37.01 24.45
C VAL A 27 12.63 -35.62 24.22
N ILE A 28 13.46 -34.58 24.30
CA ILE A 28 13.03 -33.20 24.01
C ILE A 28 12.54 -33.09 22.56
N GLN A 29 13.23 -33.73 21.62
CA GLN A 29 12.84 -33.71 20.20
C GLN A 29 11.54 -34.47 19.95
N GLU A 30 11.33 -35.61 20.61
CA GLU A 30 10.07 -36.37 20.54
C GLU A 30 8.91 -35.54 21.09
N TYR A 31 9.11 -34.88 22.23
CA TYR A 31 8.13 -33.96 22.79
C TYR A 31 7.75 -32.84 21.81
N LYS A 32 8.75 -32.22 21.16
CA LYS A 32 8.52 -31.18 20.13
C LYS A 32 7.64 -31.69 19.00
N TYR A 33 7.92 -32.88 18.46
CA TYR A 33 7.12 -33.45 17.38
C TYR A 33 5.68 -33.77 17.80
N LYS A 34 5.48 -34.35 19.00
CA LYS A 34 4.14 -34.62 19.53
C LYS A 34 3.35 -33.34 19.78
N ALA A 35 3.96 -32.34 20.36
CA ALA A 35 3.31 -31.05 20.61
C ALA A 35 2.92 -30.36 19.28
N ALA A 36 3.74 -30.44 18.24
CA ALA A 36 3.49 -29.83 16.95
C ALA A 36 2.26 -30.41 16.21
N GLN A 37 1.79 -31.60 16.57
CA GLN A 37 0.55 -32.16 16.00
C GLN A 37 -0.69 -31.40 16.45
N THR A 38 -0.66 -30.75 17.61
CA THR A 38 -1.81 -30.03 18.22
C THR A 38 -1.56 -28.55 18.43
N CYS A 39 -0.31 -28.12 18.57
CA CYS A 39 0.10 -26.74 18.69
C CYS A 39 0.64 -26.22 17.36
N PHE A 40 -0.06 -25.28 16.75
CA PHE A 40 0.30 -24.74 15.45
C PHE A 40 1.64 -24.00 15.45
N LEU A 41 1.92 -23.20 16.50
CA LEU A 41 3.22 -22.50 16.59
C LEU A 41 4.40 -23.45 16.81
N ALA A 42 4.21 -24.55 17.54
CA ALA A 42 5.24 -25.57 17.66
C ALA A 42 5.56 -26.21 16.30
N PHE A 43 4.53 -26.45 15.49
CA PHE A 43 4.70 -26.88 14.10
C PHE A 43 5.44 -25.82 13.26
N ALA A 44 5.02 -24.57 13.34
CA ALA A 44 5.64 -23.47 12.59
C ALA A 44 7.11 -23.27 12.97
N ASP A 45 7.45 -23.37 14.26
CA ASP A 45 8.83 -23.29 14.75
C ASP A 45 9.70 -24.42 14.19
N ILE A 46 9.21 -25.65 14.17
CA ILE A 46 9.92 -26.80 13.56
C ILE A 46 10.12 -26.56 12.05
N MET A 47 9.10 -26.12 11.32
CA MET A 47 9.19 -25.84 9.89
C MET A 47 10.17 -24.71 9.56
N LYS A 48 10.42 -23.80 10.52
CA LYS A 48 11.41 -22.72 10.44
C LYS A 48 12.74 -23.06 11.11
N LYS A 49 12.95 -24.31 11.48
CA LYS A 49 14.19 -24.82 12.13
C LYS A 49 14.57 -24.09 13.42
N GLY A 50 13.59 -23.58 14.16
CA GLY A 50 13.81 -22.80 15.38
C GLY A 50 14.10 -21.31 15.16
N ASP A 51 14.09 -20.84 13.89
CA ASP A 51 14.34 -19.43 13.56
C ASP A 51 13.08 -18.53 13.66
N LEU A 52 11.93 -19.11 14.03
CA LEU A 52 10.71 -18.34 14.19
C LEU A 52 10.76 -17.51 15.47
N LYS A 53 10.94 -16.20 15.31
CA LYS A 53 10.82 -15.26 16.44
C LYS A 53 9.34 -15.03 16.75
N VAL A 54 8.78 -15.88 17.62
CA VAL A 54 7.39 -15.75 18.05
C VAL A 54 7.23 -14.51 18.94
N VAL A 55 6.24 -13.69 18.63
CA VAL A 55 5.81 -12.53 19.42
C VAL A 55 4.29 -12.61 19.66
N ALA A 56 3.78 -11.79 20.57
CA ALA A 56 2.41 -11.87 21.08
C ALA A 56 1.33 -12.00 19.98
N PHE A 57 1.40 -11.25 18.90
CA PHE A 57 0.38 -11.35 17.85
C PHE A 57 0.42 -12.69 17.08
N HIS A 58 1.58 -13.36 17.01
CA HIS A 58 1.66 -14.72 16.46
C HIS A 58 0.90 -15.71 17.35
N GLU A 59 0.96 -15.55 18.68
CA GLU A 59 0.22 -16.40 19.62
C GLU A 59 -1.28 -16.24 19.44
N VAL A 60 -1.77 -14.99 19.29
CA VAL A 60 -3.19 -14.69 19.07
C VAL A 60 -3.70 -15.29 17.76
N ILE A 61 -2.96 -15.09 16.65
CA ILE A 61 -3.36 -15.64 15.34
C ILE A 61 -3.33 -17.17 15.38
N ALA A 62 -2.30 -17.75 15.97
CA ALA A 62 -2.17 -19.20 16.08
C ALA A 62 -3.28 -19.84 16.92
N SER A 63 -3.63 -19.25 18.05
CA SER A 63 -4.76 -19.69 18.87
C SER A 63 -6.07 -19.65 18.06
N ALA A 64 -6.28 -18.58 17.29
CA ALA A 64 -7.46 -18.49 16.40
C ALA A 64 -7.44 -19.57 15.30
N PHE A 65 -6.30 -19.90 14.74
CA PHE A 65 -6.16 -21.00 13.79
C PHE A 65 -6.43 -22.38 14.41
N GLU A 66 -5.95 -22.60 15.63
CA GLU A 66 -6.21 -23.84 16.37
C GLU A 66 -7.70 -24.00 16.69
N ASP A 67 -8.36 -22.94 17.14
CA ASP A 67 -9.80 -22.93 17.39
C ASP A 67 -10.59 -23.22 16.10
N LEU A 68 -10.20 -22.64 14.96
CA LEU A 68 -10.78 -22.90 13.65
C LEU A 68 -10.59 -24.37 13.24
N ALA A 69 -9.38 -24.91 13.41
CA ALA A 69 -9.05 -26.30 13.12
C ALA A 69 -9.78 -27.30 14.04
N ASN A 70 -10.08 -26.91 15.27
CA ASN A 70 -10.83 -27.70 16.25
C ASN A 70 -12.35 -27.46 16.17
N ARG A 71 -12.80 -26.67 15.17
CA ARG A 71 -14.22 -26.38 14.87
C ARG A 71 -14.95 -25.66 16.00
N ARG A 72 -14.25 -24.88 16.85
CA ARG A 72 -14.90 -24.03 17.85
C ARG A 72 -15.79 -22.98 17.15
N TYR A 73 -15.32 -22.48 16.02
CA TYR A 73 -16.09 -21.73 15.03
C TYR A 73 -15.68 -22.18 13.63
N ARG A 74 -16.42 -21.77 12.60
CA ARG A 74 -16.17 -22.21 11.21
C ARG A 74 -15.63 -21.12 10.33
N ARG A 75 -15.65 -19.86 10.78
CA ARG A 75 -15.35 -18.68 9.98
C ARG A 75 -14.44 -17.75 10.77
N LEU A 76 -13.30 -17.43 10.19
CA LEU A 76 -12.29 -16.58 10.80
C LEU A 76 -11.84 -15.50 9.82
N ILE A 77 -11.85 -14.26 10.28
CA ILE A 77 -11.24 -13.12 9.61
C ILE A 77 -10.02 -12.69 10.42
N VAL A 78 -8.87 -12.51 9.76
CA VAL A 78 -7.64 -11.99 10.36
C VAL A 78 -7.19 -10.73 9.61
N SER A 79 -7.15 -9.61 10.32
CA SER A 79 -6.61 -8.35 9.82
C SER A 79 -5.33 -8.03 10.58
N CYS A 80 -4.24 -7.75 9.89
CA CYS A 80 -3.03 -7.20 10.50
C CYS A 80 -2.20 -6.43 9.48
N PRO A 81 -1.24 -5.58 9.91
CA PRO A 81 -0.44 -4.75 9.04
C PRO A 81 0.24 -5.51 7.90
N PRO A 82 0.53 -4.86 6.77
CA PRO A 82 1.35 -5.44 5.71
C PRO A 82 2.69 -5.92 6.28
N ARG A 83 3.23 -7.03 5.73
CA ARG A 83 4.52 -7.62 6.13
C ARG A 83 4.58 -8.22 7.55
N SER A 84 3.45 -8.41 8.23
CA SER A 84 3.39 -9.13 9.51
C SER A 84 3.42 -10.67 9.37
N GLY A 85 3.72 -11.20 8.19
CA GLY A 85 3.85 -12.66 7.99
C GLY A 85 2.53 -13.42 7.80
N LYS A 86 1.40 -12.73 7.55
CA LYS A 86 0.06 -13.30 7.35
C LYS A 86 0.05 -14.52 6.43
N THR A 87 0.45 -14.32 5.18
CA THR A 87 0.47 -15.34 4.12
C THR A 87 1.35 -16.54 4.51
N MET A 88 2.48 -16.29 5.18
CA MET A 88 3.36 -17.35 5.68
C MET A 88 2.63 -18.23 6.70
N LEU A 89 2.01 -17.63 7.72
CA LEU A 89 1.25 -18.38 8.72
C LEU A 89 0.09 -19.15 8.10
N ALA A 90 -0.67 -18.54 7.16
CA ALA A 90 -1.78 -19.21 6.48
C ALA A 90 -1.29 -20.40 5.61
N SER A 91 -0.16 -20.27 4.92
CA SER A 91 0.39 -21.37 4.13
C SER A 91 0.92 -22.54 4.99
N MET A 92 1.49 -22.24 6.16
CA MET A 92 1.82 -23.25 7.16
C MET A 92 0.58 -23.90 7.75
N PHE A 93 -0.49 -23.13 7.96
CA PHE A 93 -1.76 -23.64 8.49
C PHE A 93 -2.38 -24.69 7.58
N VAL A 94 -2.41 -24.45 6.26
CA VAL A 94 -2.87 -25.47 5.30
C VAL A 94 -2.03 -26.75 5.38
N ALA A 95 -0.70 -26.61 5.43
CA ALA A 95 0.17 -27.78 5.56
C ALA A 95 -0.09 -28.52 6.88
N TRP A 96 -0.29 -27.80 7.97
CA TRP A 96 -0.61 -28.39 9.26
C TRP A 96 -1.96 -29.12 9.28
N LEU A 97 -3.01 -28.58 8.64
CA LEU A 97 -4.29 -29.23 8.50
C LEU A 97 -4.17 -30.56 7.73
N LEU A 98 -3.41 -30.56 6.61
CA LEU A 98 -3.14 -31.78 5.83
C LEU A 98 -2.30 -32.82 6.60
N GLY A 99 -1.40 -32.36 7.46
CA GLY A 99 -0.66 -33.25 8.36
C GLY A 99 -1.55 -33.94 9.38
N ARG A 100 -2.54 -33.22 9.92
CA ARG A 100 -3.52 -33.76 10.87
C ARG A 100 -4.52 -34.71 10.21
N ASP A 101 -4.88 -34.44 8.97
CA ASP A 101 -5.73 -35.33 8.16
C ASP A 101 -5.51 -35.13 6.66
N GLN A 102 -4.93 -36.13 6.02
CA GLN A 102 -4.57 -36.10 4.61
C GLN A 102 -5.76 -36.17 3.64
N GLN A 103 -6.99 -36.34 4.14
CA GLN A 103 -8.21 -36.37 3.33
C GLN A 103 -8.86 -34.98 3.18
N THR A 104 -8.28 -33.98 3.81
CA THR A 104 -8.81 -32.61 3.79
C THR A 104 -8.57 -31.93 2.45
N GLN A 105 -9.58 -31.24 1.98
CA GLN A 105 -9.60 -30.53 0.70
C GLN A 105 -9.56 -29.03 0.94
N HIS A 106 -8.59 -28.36 0.31
CA HIS A 106 -8.34 -26.95 0.52
C HIS A 106 -8.41 -26.17 -0.79
N ILE A 107 -9.03 -25.00 -0.74
CA ILE A 107 -9.03 -24.02 -1.83
C ILE A 107 -8.32 -22.77 -1.30
N VAL A 108 -7.40 -22.23 -2.06
CA VAL A 108 -6.67 -21.01 -1.72
C VAL A 108 -6.87 -19.98 -2.83
N ALA A 109 -7.56 -18.90 -2.53
CA ALA A 109 -7.82 -17.81 -3.45
C ALA A 109 -7.03 -16.54 -3.05
N SER A 110 -6.58 -15.78 -4.04
CA SER A 110 -5.99 -14.46 -3.88
C SER A 110 -6.45 -13.55 -5.02
N TYR A 111 -6.10 -12.26 -5.00
CA TYR A 111 -6.49 -11.36 -6.09
C TYR A 111 -5.97 -11.78 -7.48
N GLY A 112 -4.96 -12.65 -7.55
CA GLY A 112 -4.40 -13.12 -8.82
C GLY A 112 -3.66 -14.43 -8.69
N GLN A 113 -3.59 -15.17 -9.80
CA GLN A 113 -2.99 -16.52 -9.85
C GLN A 113 -1.51 -16.57 -9.44
N THR A 114 -0.76 -15.50 -9.65
CA THR A 114 0.65 -15.43 -9.23
C THR A 114 0.77 -15.51 -7.72
N LEU A 115 -0.10 -14.81 -6.96
CA LEU A 115 -0.05 -14.82 -5.50
C LEU A 115 -0.54 -16.16 -4.94
N SER A 116 -1.70 -16.65 -5.41
CA SER A 116 -2.21 -17.97 -4.99
C SER A 116 -1.26 -19.12 -5.38
N GLY A 117 -0.58 -19.00 -6.52
CA GLY A 117 0.47 -19.94 -6.93
C GLY A 117 1.70 -19.90 -6.03
N LYS A 118 2.09 -18.72 -5.54
CA LYS A 118 3.16 -18.57 -4.54
C LYS A 118 2.73 -19.21 -3.21
N PHE A 119 1.54 -18.88 -2.71
CA PHE A 119 0.99 -19.50 -1.50
C PHE A 119 1.01 -21.04 -1.60
N HIS A 120 0.52 -21.58 -2.70
CA HIS A 120 0.54 -23.02 -2.96
C HIS A 120 1.96 -23.59 -2.92
N LYS A 121 2.92 -22.94 -3.60
CA LYS A 121 4.33 -23.35 -3.60
C LYS A 121 4.91 -23.37 -2.18
N ASP A 122 4.60 -22.38 -1.37
CA ASP A 122 5.07 -22.27 0.02
C ASP A 122 4.46 -23.41 0.87
N ALA A 123 3.15 -23.64 0.77
CA ALA A 123 2.48 -24.76 1.47
C ALA A 123 3.05 -26.13 1.07
N ILE A 124 3.27 -26.37 -0.23
CA ILE A 124 3.92 -27.59 -0.72
C ILE A 124 5.37 -27.70 -0.21
N GLY A 125 6.06 -26.57 -0.06
CA GLY A 125 7.40 -26.53 0.51
C GLY A 125 7.44 -27.09 1.94
N TYR A 126 6.46 -26.72 2.77
CA TYR A 126 6.33 -27.26 4.13
C TYR A 126 5.97 -28.75 4.15
N LEU A 127 5.06 -29.18 3.28
CA LEU A 127 4.73 -30.63 3.14
C LEU A 127 5.92 -31.47 2.71
N LYS A 128 6.85 -30.93 1.95
CA LYS A 128 8.10 -31.57 1.52
C LYS A 128 9.25 -31.45 2.53
N HIS A 129 9.07 -30.65 3.58
CA HIS A 129 10.13 -30.45 4.56
C HIS A 129 10.48 -31.78 5.27
N PRO A 130 11.77 -32.12 5.46
CA PRO A 130 12.18 -33.40 6.10
C PRO A 130 11.57 -33.64 7.48
N GLU A 131 11.34 -32.58 8.24
CA GLU A 131 10.74 -32.65 9.58
C GLU A 131 9.23 -32.89 9.55
N PHE A 132 8.55 -32.63 8.41
CA PHE A 132 7.11 -32.76 8.31
C PHE A 132 6.64 -34.21 8.58
N ALA A 133 7.28 -35.19 7.96
CA ALA A 133 6.96 -36.59 8.17
C ALA A 133 7.33 -37.10 9.58
N LYS A 134 8.25 -36.41 10.26
CA LYS A 134 8.56 -36.73 11.68
C LYS A 134 7.49 -36.19 12.63
N VAL A 135 6.89 -35.03 12.30
CA VAL A 135 5.73 -34.48 13.04
C VAL A 135 4.49 -35.33 12.75
N PHE A 136 4.27 -35.72 11.49
CA PHE A 136 3.10 -36.49 11.05
C PHE A 136 3.53 -37.81 10.42
N PRO A 137 3.81 -38.86 11.23
CA PRO A 137 4.33 -40.15 10.73
C PRO A 137 3.40 -40.87 9.73
N GLU A 138 2.10 -40.59 9.82
CA GLU A 138 1.09 -41.20 8.92
C GLU A 138 1.03 -40.48 7.54
N TRP A 139 1.86 -39.46 7.30
CA TRP A 139 1.88 -38.73 6.03
C TRP A 139 2.31 -39.63 4.86
N LYS A 140 1.42 -39.77 3.86
CA LYS A 140 1.61 -40.63 2.69
C LYS A 140 2.29 -39.97 1.49
N GLY A 141 2.51 -38.63 1.58
CA GLY A 141 3.10 -37.85 0.50
C GLY A 141 2.09 -37.43 -0.56
N PHE A 142 2.60 -37.20 -1.76
CA PHE A 142 1.85 -36.65 -2.88
C PHE A 142 1.31 -37.77 -3.78
N ALA A 143 0.17 -37.51 -4.42
CA ALA A 143 -0.34 -38.41 -5.44
C ALA A 143 0.60 -38.42 -6.65
N LYS A 144 0.73 -39.61 -7.29
CA LYS A 144 1.54 -39.76 -8.48
C LYS A 144 0.92 -38.95 -9.63
N ASP A 145 1.76 -38.24 -10.35
CA ASP A 145 1.38 -37.46 -11.54
C ASP A 145 0.35 -36.30 -11.28
N SER A 146 0.12 -35.93 -10.04
CA SER A 146 -0.73 -34.79 -9.69
C SER A 146 0.07 -33.64 -9.15
N LYS A 147 -0.36 -32.43 -9.53
CA LYS A 147 0.20 -31.15 -9.04
C LYS A 147 -0.45 -30.67 -7.75
N TYR A 148 -1.69 -31.07 -7.50
CA TYR A 148 -2.52 -30.55 -6.41
C TYR A 148 -2.90 -31.61 -5.38
N ASP A 149 -2.91 -32.89 -5.74
CA ASP A 149 -3.46 -33.95 -4.93
C ASP A 149 -2.42 -34.64 -4.05
N MET A 150 -2.87 -35.03 -2.85
CA MET A 150 -2.13 -35.80 -1.88
C MET A 150 -2.45 -37.31 -2.01
N ALA A 151 -1.51 -38.17 -1.69
CA ALA A 151 -1.73 -39.60 -1.72
C ALA A 151 -2.83 -40.09 -0.75
N GLY A 152 -3.13 -39.28 0.27
CA GLY A 152 -4.23 -39.51 1.21
C GLY A 152 -5.62 -39.14 0.69
N GLY A 153 -5.72 -38.52 -0.50
CA GLY A 153 -6.99 -38.12 -1.12
C GLY A 153 -7.39 -36.65 -0.93
N GLY A 154 -6.63 -35.88 -0.15
CA GLY A 154 -6.80 -34.41 -0.06
C GLY A 154 -6.10 -33.66 -1.18
N TYR A 155 -6.31 -32.33 -1.23
CA TYR A 155 -5.66 -31.45 -2.20
C TYR A 155 -5.53 -30.01 -1.71
N ILE A 156 -4.69 -29.23 -2.41
CA ILE A 156 -4.62 -27.76 -2.31
C ILE A 156 -4.83 -27.20 -3.71
N LEU A 157 -5.97 -26.54 -3.95
CA LEU A 157 -6.27 -25.86 -5.22
C LEU A 157 -5.96 -24.37 -5.11
N PRO A 158 -4.93 -23.85 -5.80
CA PRO A 158 -4.75 -22.40 -5.93
C PRO A 158 -5.66 -21.82 -7.01
N THR A 159 -6.33 -20.71 -6.73
CA THR A 159 -7.19 -19.99 -7.67
C THR A 159 -7.05 -18.47 -7.47
N SER A 160 -7.71 -17.67 -8.31
CA SER A 160 -7.83 -16.23 -8.14
C SER A 160 -9.29 -15.86 -7.86
N VAL A 161 -9.52 -14.65 -7.34
CA VAL A 161 -10.83 -14.01 -7.39
C VAL A 161 -11.29 -14.00 -8.85
N GLY A 162 -12.54 -14.34 -9.11
CA GLY A 162 -13.08 -14.56 -10.47
C GLY A 162 -12.61 -15.86 -11.15
N GLY A 163 -11.71 -16.63 -10.53
CA GLY A 163 -11.18 -17.89 -11.09
C GLY A 163 -12.15 -19.07 -10.96
N VAL A 164 -11.90 -20.12 -11.76
CA VAL A 164 -12.76 -21.32 -11.82
C VAL A 164 -12.65 -22.13 -10.53
N LEU A 165 -13.79 -22.41 -9.92
CA LEU A 165 -13.96 -23.27 -8.73
C LEU A 165 -14.81 -24.52 -9.03
N THR A 166 -15.30 -24.66 -10.26
CA THR A 166 -16.20 -25.78 -10.63
C THR A 166 -15.52 -27.14 -10.45
N GLY A 167 -16.18 -28.03 -9.73
CA GLY A 167 -15.67 -29.37 -9.44
C GLY A 167 -14.78 -29.48 -8.20
N PHE A 168 -14.46 -28.37 -7.55
CA PHE A 168 -13.64 -28.36 -6.33
C PHE A 168 -14.44 -27.85 -5.13
N THR A 169 -14.11 -28.35 -3.94
CA THR A 169 -14.76 -27.99 -2.67
C THR A 169 -13.73 -27.89 -1.55
N ALA A 170 -14.08 -27.15 -0.49
CA ALA A 170 -13.33 -27.15 0.76
C ALA A 170 -14.07 -27.99 1.80
N GLY A 171 -13.35 -28.80 2.55
CA GLY A 171 -13.93 -29.70 3.56
C GLY A 171 -13.34 -31.11 3.50
N THR A 172 -14.16 -32.10 3.76
CA THR A 172 -13.81 -33.54 3.64
C THR A 172 -14.91 -34.28 2.92
N THR A 173 -14.55 -35.29 2.14
CA THR A 173 -15.52 -36.22 1.52
C THR A 173 -16.06 -37.21 2.54
N ASN A 174 -15.28 -37.54 3.58
CA ASN A 174 -15.67 -38.43 4.64
C ASN A 174 -16.17 -37.65 5.86
N ILE A 175 -17.44 -37.80 6.22
CA ILE A 175 -18.06 -37.10 7.36
C ILE A 175 -17.44 -37.48 8.71
N THR A 176 -16.88 -38.68 8.83
CA THR A 176 -16.22 -39.16 10.06
C THR A 176 -14.76 -38.72 10.15
N SER A 177 -14.23 -38.05 9.15
CA SER A 177 -12.88 -37.49 9.18
C SER A 177 -12.72 -36.51 10.36
N PRO A 178 -11.67 -36.63 11.16
CA PRO A 178 -11.41 -35.67 12.25
C PRO A 178 -10.94 -34.31 11.75
N GLY A 179 -10.43 -34.26 10.52
CA GLY A 179 -9.85 -33.09 9.92
C GLY A 179 -10.84 -32.05 9.44
N VAL A 180 -10.32 -30.89 9.09
CA VAL A 180 -11.05 -29.74 8.56
C VAL A 180 -10.41 -29.28 7.26
N GLY A 181 -11.21 -29.20 6.19
CA GLY A 181 -10.77 -28.59 4.94
C GLY A 181 -11.13 -27.11 4.88
N ALA A 182 -10.24 -26.30 4.36
CA ALA A 182 -10.33 -24.84 4.44
C ALA A 182 -10.51 -24.18 3.07
N MET A 183 -11.45 -23.23 3.00
CA MET A 183 -11.47 -22.18 1.99
C MET A 183 -10.67 -21.00 2.54
N ILE A 184 -9.52 -20.72 1.97
CA ILE A 184 -8.65 -19.62 2.39
C ILE A 184 -8.65 -18.53 1.33
N VAL A 185 -8.88 -17.30 1.76
CA VAL A 185 -8.77 -16.10 0.92
C VAL A 185 -7.66 -15.24 1.47
N ASP A 186 -6.55 -15.15 0.73
CA ASP A 186 -5.35 -14.40 1.10
C ASP A 186 -5.20 -13.17 0.18
N ASP A 187 -5.29 -11.97 0.76
CA ASP A 187 -5.23 -10.70 0.06
C ASP A 187 -6.08 -10.68 -1.24
N PRO A 188 -7.42 -10.69 -1.16
CA PRO A 188 -8.32 -10.79 -2.32
C PRO A 188 -8.35 -9.56 -3.21
N LEU A 189 -7.85 -8.41 -2.72
CA LEU A 189 -7.71 -7.15 -3.45
C LEU A 189 -6.24 -6.78 -3.59
N LYS A 190 -5.85 -6.25 -4.73
CA LYS A 190 -4.45 -5.89 -5.00
C LYS A 190 -4.04 -4.59 -4.28
N ASP A 191 -4.72 -3.50 -4.58
CA ASP A 191 -4.47 -2.14 -4.08
C ASP A 191 -5.60 -1.20 -4.51
N SER A 192 -6.68 -1.78 -5.04
CA SER A 192 -7.72 -1.05 -5.73
C SER A 192 -8.94 -0.93 -4.83
N THR A 193 -9.43 0.29 -4.75
CA THR A 193 -10.75 0.63 -4.22
C THR A 193 -11.71 0.97 -5.36
N SER A 194 -11.49 0.45 -6.59
CA SER A 194 -12.43 0.65 -7.68
C SER A 194 -13.72 -0.10 -7.41
N THR A 195 -14.85 0.57 -7.65
CA THR A 195 -16.19 -0.02 -7.49
C THR A 195 -16.31 -1.35 -8.23
N ALA A 196 -15.79 -1.43 -9.46
CA ALA A 196 -15.82 -2.64 -10.26
C ALA A 196 -15.07 -3.82 -9.59
N ALA A 197 -13.92 -3.59 -8.96
CA ALA A 197 -13.19 -4.65 -8.27
C ALA A 197 -13.90 -5.12 -6.99
N LEU A 198 -14.60 -4.21 -6.30
CA LEU A 198 -15.40 -4.56 -5.12
C LEU A 198 -16.65 -5.36 -5.53
N GLU A 199 -17.32 -4.96 -6.60
CA GLU A 199 -18.48 -5.68 -7.16
C GLU A 199 -18.10 -7.08 -7.68
N GLU A 200 -16.95 -7.21 -8.37
CA GLU A 200 -16.43 -8.50 -8.82
C GLU A 200 -16.13 -9.42 -7.63
N LEU A 201 -15.55 -8.88 -6.55
CA LEU A 201 -15.24 -9.63 -5.34
C LEU A 201 -16.50 -10.11 -4.62
N ASP A 202 -17.51 -9.26 -4.49
CA ASP A 202 -18.80 -9.59 -3.87
C ASP A 202 -19.55 -10.67 -4.66
N SER A 203 -19.68 -10.48 -5.97
CA SER A 203 -20.30 -11.47 -6.88
C SER A 203 -19.56 -12.81 -6.83
N TRP A 204 -18.23 -12.81 -6.94
CA TRP A 204 -17.43 -14.03 -6.86
C TRP A 204 -17.60 -14.76 -5.52
N TRP A 205 -17.63 -14.00 -4.40
CA TRP A 205 -17.84 -14.62 -3.09
C TRP A 205 -19.25 -15.18 -2.96
N GLY A 206 -20.28 -14.41 -3.28
CA GLY A 206 -21.69 -14.79 -3.15
C GLY A 206 -22.05 -15.99 -4.03
N GLU A 207 -21.65 -15.97 -5.30
CA GLU A 207 -22.06 -16.96 -6.29
C GLU A 207 -21.18 -18.22 -6.31
N GLN A 208 -19.89 -18.07 -6.02
CA GLN A 208 -18.94 -19.17 -6.20
C GLN A 208 -18.28 -19.62 -4.90
N ALA A 209 -17.52 -18.75 -4.23
CA ALA A 209 -16.66 -19.15 -3.13
C ALA A 209 -17.44 -19.65 -1.90
N SER A 210 -18.50 -18.94 -1.51
CA SER A 210 -19.31 -19.28 -0.34
C SER A 210 -20.01 -20.65 -0.46
N THR A 211 -20.26 -21.12 -1.69
CA THR A 211 -20.97 -22.38 -1.97
C THR A 211 -20.07 -23.61 -2.02
N ARG A 212 -18.75 -23.45 -2.05
CA ARG A 212 -17.78 -24.54 -2.20
C ARG A 212 -17.41 -25.20 -0.87
N ARG A 213 -18.41 -25.77 -0.19
CA ARG A 213 -18.29 -26.37 1.13
C ARG A 213 -18.85 -27.79 1.14
N THR A 214 -18.11 -28.71 1.76
CA THR A 214 -18.58 -30.08 2.03
C THR A 214 -18.66 -30.35 3.54
N ASN A 215 -18.42 -31.56 4.00
CA ASN A 215 -18.38 -31.85 5.44
C ASN A 215 -17.11 -31.26 6.07
N ASN A 216 -17.18 -30.92 7.33
CA ASN A 216 -16.02 -30.44 8.13
C ASN A 216 -15.23 -29.35 7.41
N TRP A 217 -15.94 -28.34 6.90
CA TRP A 217 -15.35 -27.16 6.28
C TRP A 217 -15.04 -26.05 7.28
N CYS A 218 -14.09 -25.21 6.95
CA CYS A 218 -13.90 -23.88 7.54
C CYS A 218 -13.56 -22.84 6.47
N GLN A 219 -13.70 -21.56 6.83
CA GLN A 219 -13.34 -20.41 6.00
C GLN A 219 -12.38 -19.51 6.77
N LEU A 220 -11.27 -19.15 6.13
CA LEU A 220 -10.29 -18.22 6.64
C LEU A 220 -10.12 -17.09 5.62
N VAL A 221 -10.42 -15.87 6.01
CA VAL A 221 -10.10 -14.66 5.24
C VAL A 221 -8.98 -13.93 5.96
N ILE A 222 -7.84 -13.78 5.31
CA ILE A 222 -6.67 -13.12 5.87
C ILE A 222 -6.17 -12.06 4.90
N ALA A 223 -6.26 -10.80 5.29
CA ALA A 223 -5.90 -9.71 4.40
C ALA A 223 -5.55 -8.43 5.14
N THR A 224 -4.92 -7.53 4.41
CA THR A 224 -4.85 -6.12 4.76
C THR A 224 -6.15 -5.43 4.32
N ARG A 225 -6.73 -4.59 5.17
CA ARG A 225 -7.95 -3.83 4.84
C ARG A 225 -7.61 -2.69 3.89
N PHE A 226 -8.49 -2.42 2.92
CA PHE A 226 -8.35 -1.32 1.95
C PHE A 226 -9.58 -0.42 1.91
N HIS A 227 -10.77 -0.98 2.14
CA HIS A 227 -12.05 -0.27 2.00
C HIS A 227 -13.07 -0.81 3.00
N SER A 228 -14.07 0.01 3.40
CA SER A 228 -15.16 -0.43 4.28
C SER A 228 -15.94 -1.61 3.68
N HIS A 229 -16.15 -1.60 2.35
CA HIS A 229 -16.80 -2.67 1.58
C HIS A 229 -15.78 -3.62 0.91
N ASP A 230 -14.61 -3.83 1.50
CA ASP A 230 -13.75 -4.96 1.11
C ASP A 230 -14.36 -6.28 1.60
N LEU A 231 -13.75 -7.42 1.28
CA LEU A 231 -14.32 -8.71 1.64
C LEU A 231 -14.62 -8.84 3.14
N HIS A 232 -13.77 -8.30 4.02
CA HIS A 232 -14.02 -8.30 5.46
C HIS A 232 -15.31 -7.53 5.81
N GLY A 233 -15.49 -6.32 5.23
CA GLY A 233 -16.67 -5.49 5.46
C GLY A 233 -17.94 -6.19 4.99
N ILE A 234 -17.94 -6.69 3.76
CA ILE A 234 -19.07 -7.44 3.16
C ILE A 234 -19.47 -8.62 4.04
N LEU A 235 -18.50 -9.41 4.50
CA LEU A 235 -18.76 -10.60 5.31
C LEU A 235 -19.30 -10.28 6.71
N MET A 236 -18.76 -9.25 7.35
CA MET A 236 -19.23 -8.82 8.67
C MET A 236 -20.62 -8.18 8.61
N GLU A 237 -20.93 -7.47 7.53
CA GLU A 237 -22.26 -6.88 7.31
C GLU A 237 -23.32 -7.97 7.02
N ALA A 238 -22.99 -8.95 6.19
CA ALA A 238 -23.93 -9.99 5.77
C ALA A 238 -24.20 -11.03 6.86
N ASP A 239 -23.17 -11.53 7.54
CA ASP A 239 -23.25 -12.67 8.45
C ASP A 239 -23.08 -12.28 9.94
N GLY A 240 -22.62 -11.08 10.24
CA GLY A 240 -22.33 -10.59 11.59
C GLY A 240 -21.08 -11.22 12.23
N LEU A 241 -20.78 -10.75 13.43
CA LEU A 241 -19.68 -11.29 14.23
C LEU A 241 -20.09 -12.58 14.93
N TYR A 242 -19.12 -13.46 15.13
CA TYR A 242 -19.31 -14.70 15.86
C TYR A 242 -19.63 -14.44 17.33
N ASP A 243 -20.68 -15.06 17.80
CA ASP A 243 -21.00 -15.27 19.20
C ASP A 243 -21.42 -16.73 19.39
N GLU A 244 -20.94 -17.36 20.46
CA GLU A 244 -21.17 -18.79 20.69
C GLU A 244 -22.66 -19.14 20.88
N VAL A 245 -23.43 -18.20 21.39
CA VAL A 245 -24.85 -18.38 21.71
C VAL A 245 -25.77 -17.71 20.69
N GLU A 246 -25.50 -16.42 20.40
CA GLU A 246 -26.38 -15.58 19.59
C GLU A 246 -26.12 -15.72 18.09
N ASN A 247 -24.85 -15.90 17.68
CA ASN A 247 -24.48 -16.03 16.27
C ASN A 247 -23.36 -17.05 16.05
N PRO A 248 -23.59 -18.36 16.23
CA PRO A 248 -22.57 -19.39 16.08
C PRO A 248 -22.07 -19.58 14.64
N ASN A 249 -22.75 -19.00 13.66
CA ASN A 249 -22.37 -19.00 12.24
C ASN A 249 -21.72 -17.69 11.79
N GLY A 250 -21.55 -16.72 12.65
CA GLY A 250 -20.89 -15.45 12.35
C GLY A 250 -19.39 -15.61 12.15
N TRP A 251 -18.73 -14.50 11.87
CA TRP A 251 -17.31 -14.43 11.65
C TRP A 251 -16.57 -14.08 12.94
N ARG A 252 -15.66 -14.95 13.38
CA ARG A 252 -14.67 -14.55 14.40
C ARG A 252 -13.71 -13.57 13.73
N TRP A 253 -13.58 -12.37 14.27
CA TRP A 253 -12.67 -11.37 13.76
C TRP A 253 -11.51 -11.17 14.73
N VAL A 254 -10.28 -11.30 14.22
CA VAL A 254 -9.03 -10.98 14.91
C VAL A 254 -8.38 -9.82 14.18
N ASN A 255 -8.42 -8.64 14.79
CA ASN A 255 -7.77 -7.45 14.26
C ASN A 255 -6.54 -7.11 15.08
N ILE A 256 -5.37 -7.12 14.44
CA ILE A 256 -4.10 -6.70 15.05
C ILE A 256 -3.77 -5.31 14.51
N ALA A 257 -4.13 -4.28 15.26
CA ALA A 257 -3.75 -2.91 14.93
C ALA A 257 -2.23 -2.73 15.00
N GLY A 258 -1.65 -1.99 14.06
CA GLY A 258 -0.20 -1.73 14.01
C GLY A 258 0.30 -0.92 15.20
N LEU A 259 -0.51 0.04 15.64
CA LEU A 259 -0.24 0.97 16.74
C LEU A 259 -1.54 1.22 17.50
N ILE A 260 -1.50 1.26 18.82
CA ILE A 260 -2.64 1.68 19.63
C ILE A 260 -2.61 3.20 19.76
N GLU A 261 -3.66 3.87 19.31
CA GLU A 261 -3.74 5.34 19.26
C GLU A 261 -4.86 5.91 20.12
N THR A 262 -5.90 5.11 20.44
CA THR A 262 -7.08 5.58 21.17
C THR A 262 -7.49 4.64 22.31
N PRO A 263 -8.22 5.14 23.34
CA PRO A 263 -8.73 4.32 24.43
C PRO A 263 -9.67 3.19 23.96
N GLU A 264 -10.44 3.42 22.90
CA GLU A 264 -11.35 2.40 22.34
C GLU A 264 -10.55 1.23 21.76
N GLN A 265 -9.42 1.53 21.09
CA GLN A 265 -8.53 0.48 20.58
C GLN A 265 -7.91 -0.36 21.70
N VAL A 266 -7.63 0.22 22.87
CA VAL A 266 -7.12 -0.52 24.04
C VAL A 266 -8.14 -1.57 24.51
N GLN A 267 -9.43 -1.24 24.51
CA GLN A 267 -10.47 -2.15 24.96
C GLN A 267 -10.63 -3.37 24.05
N ASP A 268 -10.45 -3.16 22.73
CA ASP A 268 -10.64 -4.19 21.71
C ASP A 268 -9.33 -4.88 21.29
N ASP A 269 -8.19 -4.48 21.87
CA ASP A 269 -6.89 -5.00 21.46
C ASP A 269 -6.65 -6.43 21.98
N PRO A 270 -6.51 -7.43 21.08
CA PRO A 270 -6.27 -8.80 21.50
C PRO A 270 -4.87 -9.02 22.11
N LEU A 271 -4.00 -8.01 22.05
CA LEU A 271 -2.64 -8.05 22.63
C LEU A 271 -2.55 -7.33 23.97
N GLU A 272 -3.64 -6.70 24.44
CA GLU A 272 -3.72 -5.93 25.69
C GLU A 272 -2.66 -4.83 25.82
N ARG A 273 -2.40 -4.15 24.71
CA ARG A 273 -1.41 -3.05 24.63
C ARG A 273 -1.98 -1.75 25.16
N GLU A 274 -1.08 -0.89 25.61
CA GLU A 274 -1.39 0.49 25.99
C GLU A 274 -1.28 1.44 24.77
N ILE A 275 -1.81 2.66 24.95
CA ILE A 275 -1.68 3.72 23.93
C ILE A 275 -0.20 3.99 23.65
N GLY A 276 0.16 4.05 22.38
CA GLY A 276 1.52 4.27 21.93
C GLY A 276 2.33 2.99 21.68
N GLU A 277 1.76 1.81 21.92
CA GLU A 277 2.46 0.54 21.71
C GLU A 277 2.21 -0.06 20.32
N SER A 278 3.30 -0.53 19.71
CA SER A 278 3.30 -1.24 18.44
C SER A 278 3.00 -2.73 18.61
N HIS A 279 2.42 -3.38 17.59
CA HIS A 279 2.19 -4.82 17.59
C HIS A 279 3.50 -5.65 17.51
N TRP A 280 4.59 -5.06 17.02
CA TRP A 280 5.87 -5.74 16.86
C TRP A 280 7.06 -4.82 17.13
N PRO A 281 7.26 -4.35 18.38
CA PRO A 281 8.27 -3.34 18.71
C PRO A 281 9.71 -3.83 18.50
N SER A 282 9.97 -5.15 18.55
CA SER A 282 11.29 -5.72 18.31
C SER A 282 11.69 -5.80 16.84
N ASN A 283 10.79 -5.48 15.91
CA ASN A 283 11.07 -5.43 14.48
C ASN A 283 11.26 -3.98 14.03
N ASN A 284 12.40 -3.68 13.45
CA ASN A 284 12.76 -2.33 13.00
C ASN A 284 11.74 -1.70 12.04
N ALA A 285 10.97 -2.51 11.29
CA ALA A 285 9.93 -2.01 10.37
C ALA A 285 8.65 -1.57 11.09
N PHE A 286 8.46 -1.94 12.37
CA PHE A 286 7.25 -1.72 13.14
C PHE A 286 7.50 -1.00 14.47
N THR A 287 8.65 -0.36 14.65
CA THR A 287 8.85 0.55 15.78
C THR A 287 7.83 1.70 15.68
N VAL A 288 7.50 2.29 16.82
CA VAL A 288 6.55 3.42 16.88
C VAL A 288 6.96 4.54 15.93
N ASP A 289 8.24 4.90 15.92
CA ASP A 289 8.78 5.96 15.05
C ASP A 289 8.59 5.62 13.56
N MET A 290 8.82 4.36 13.17
CA MET A 290 8.62 3.91 11.79
C MET A 290 7.14 3.91 11.40
N LEU A 291 6.25 3.47 12.29
CA LEU A 291 4.81 3.51 12.05
C LEU A 291 4.30 4.95 11.93
N MET A 292 4.77 5.86 12.78
CA MET A 292 4.44 7.27 12.70
C MET A 292 5.00 7.94 11.43
N ALA A 293 6.21 7.58 11.01
CA ALA A 293 6.76 8.02 9.73
C ALA A 293 5.94 7.50 8.55
N GLN A 294 5.49 6.25 8.61
CA GLN A 294 4.63 5.64 7.60
C GLN A 294 3.25 6.35 7.56
N LYS A 295 2.65 6.62 8.71
CA LYS A 295 1.41 7.40 8.82
C LYS A 295 1.56 8.78 8.19
N LYS A 296 2.65 9.48 8.49
CA LYS A 296 2.96 10.77 7.88
C LYS A 296 3.12 10.71 6.35
N THR A 297 3.62 9.60 5.84
CA THR A 297 3.84 9.42 4.39
C THR A 297 2.54 9.13 3.64
N MET A 298 1.69 8.26 4.18
CA MET A 298 0.48 7.80 3.49
C MET A 298 -0.82 8.50 3.94
N GLY A 299 -0.77 9.27 5.04
CA GLY A 299 -1.91 9.93 5.67
C GLY A 299 -2.70 9.03 6.60
N SER A 300 -3.47 9.67 7.49
CA SER A 300 -4.24 8.97 8.53
C SER A 300 -5.27 8.01 7.95
N PHE A 301 -5.90 8.37 6.83
CA PHE A 301 -6.93 7.53 6.18
C PHE A 301 -6.35 6.18 5.70
N ALA A 302 -5.29 6.23 4.88
CA ALA A 302 -4.65 5.01 4.40
C ALA A 302 -4.00 4.22 5.53
N PHE A 303 -3.44 4.90 6.54
CA PHE A 303 -2.87 4.25 7.70
C PHE A 303 -3.95 3.54 8.54
N ALA A 304 -5.10 4.16 8.76
CA ALA A 304 -6.23 3.55 9.47
C ALA A 304 -6.70 2.27 8.77
N ALA A 305 -6.80 2.26 7.45
CA ALA A 305 -7.17 1.08 6.70
C ALA A 305 -6.08 -0.01 6.76
N LEU A 306 -4.86 0.30 6.31
CA LEU A 306 -3.81 -0.68 6.07
C LEU A 306 -3.13 -1.17 7.34
N TYR A 307 -2.93 -0.27 8.32
CA TYR A 307 -2.17 -0.58 9.53
C TYR A 307 -3.04 -0.78 10.77
N GLN A 308 -4.22 -0.19 10.83
CA GLN A 308 -5.12 -0.33 11.98
C GLN A 308 -6.26 -1.33 11.72
N GLY A 309 -6.41 -1.82 10.47
CA GLY A 309 -7.49 -2.72 10.10
C GLY A 309 -8.87 -2.06 10.16
N ASN A 310 -8.91 -0.75 10.21
CA ASN A 310 -10.13 0.05 10.30
C ASN A 310 -10.23 1.02 9.12
N PRO A 311 -10.69 0.56 7.95
CA PRO A 311 -10.99 1.47 6.86
C PRO A 311 -12.20 2.29 7.26
N VAL A 312 -11.97 3.52 7.66
CA VAL A 312 -13.06 4.48 7.90
C VAL A 312 -13.84 4.58 6.59
N ALA A 313 -15.16 4.40 6.65
CA ALA A 313 -15.99 4.59 5.48
C ALA A 313 -15.69 5.98 4.90
N ALA A 314 -15.50 6.04 3.59
CA ALA A 314 -15.34 7.30 2.88
C ALA A 314 -16.62 8.17 2.91
N GLU A 315 -17.54 7.88 3.81
CA GLU A 315 -18.74 8.65 4.12
C GLU A 315 -18.43 9.93 4.90
N GLY A 316 -17.17 10.13 5.34
CA GLY A 316 -16.69 11.37 5.92
C GLY A 316 -15.91 12.22 4.90
N GLN A 317 -15.72 13.49 5.20
CA GLN A 317 -14.88 14.43 4.44
C GLN A 317 -13.49 13.84 4.21
N ILE A 318 -13.05 13.71 2.95
CA ILE A 318 -11.69 13.30 2.60
C ILE A 318 -10.68 14.34 3.09
N VAL A 319 -11.08 15.60 3.04
CA VAL A 319 -10.30 16.75 3.50
C VAL A 319 -11.12 17.47 4.58
N LYS A 320 -10.54 17.64 5.77
CA LYS A 320 -11.18 18.34 6.88
C LYS A 320 -10.93 19.84 6.80
N ASP A 321 -11.92 20.65 7.21
CA ASP A 321 -11.75 22.11 7.31
C ASP A 321 -10.53 22.52 8.15
N SER A 322 -10.22 21.77 9.21
CA SER A 322 -9.07 22.01 10.07
C SER A 322 -7.70 21.84 9.40
N TRP A 323 -7.65 21.23 8.21
CA TRP A 323 -6.43 21.06 7.41
C TRP A 323 -6.20 22.23 6.45
N ILE A 324 -7.15 23.15 6.34
CA ILE A 324 -7.09 24.30 5.42
C ILE A 324 -6.26 25.41 6.06
N THR A 325 -5.09 25.66 5.50
CA THR A 325 -4.23 26.75 5.95
C THR A 325 -4.20 27.84 4.90
N ARG A 326 -4.66 29.06 5.29
CA ARG A 326 -4.62 30.26 4.47
C ARG A 326 -3.38 31.09 4.78
N ILE A 327 -2.85 31.76 3.79
CA ILE A 327 -1.69 32.67 3.94
C ILE A 327 -1.94 33.97 3.19
N GLU A 328 -1.72 35.09 3.87
CA GLU A 328 -1.82 36.44 3.28
C GLU A 328 -0.78 36.58 2.14
N LYS A 329 -1.14 37.31 1.08
CA LYS A 329 -0.24 37.51 -0.08
C LYS A 329 1.10 38.12 0.31
N GLU A 330 1.08 39.03 1.27
CA GLU A 330 2.24 39.77 1.79
C GLU A 330 3.21 38.86 2.57
N ARG A 331 2.71 37.73 3.10
CA ARG A 331 3.50 36.75 3.85
C ARG A 331 4.04 35.64 2.98
N CYS A 332 3.66 35.61 1.71
CA CYS A 332 4.18 34.61 0.79
C CYS A 332 5.68 34.81 0.54
N PRO A 333 6.47 33.74 0.47
CA PRO A 333 7.86 33.82 0.03
C PRO A 333 7.94 34.15 -1.46
N GLY A 334 9.12 34.53 -1.93
CA GLY A 334 9.41 34.45 -3.36
C GLY A 334 9.28 32.99 -3.84
N PHE A 335 8.67 32.80 -4.99
CA PHE A 335 8.47 31.49 -5.58
C PHE A 335 9.57 31.16 -6.58
N ASP A 336 10.14 29.96 -6.49
CA ASP A 336 11.24 29.50 -7.35
C ASP A 336 10.77 28.63 -8.51
N LEU A 337 9.64 27.92 -8.32
CA LEU A 337 9.01 27.12 -9.35
C LEU A 337 7.50 27.23 -9.25
N THR A 338 6.88 27.50 -10.40
CA THR A 338 5.42 27.54 -10.57
C THR A 338 4.98 26.59 -11.66
N TRP A 339 3.85 25.91 -11.48
CA TRP A 339 3.19 25.09 -12.49
C TRP A 339 1.69 25.33 -12.48
N LEU A 340 1.07 25.00 -13.60
CA LEU A 340 -0.38 25.04 -13.75
C LEU A 340 -0.91 23.61 -13.89
N ALA A 341 -2.06 23.32 -13.30
CA ALA A 341 -2.79 22.08 -13.56
C ALA A 341 -4.18 22.43 -14.09
N VAL A 342 -4.56 21.80 -15.19
CA VAL A 342 -5.79 22.09 -15.90
C VAL A 342 -6.66 20.84 -15.94
N ASP A 343 -7.87 20.98 -15.41
CA ASP A 343 -8.96 20.04 -15.65
C ASP A 343 -9.86 20.61 -16.74
N CYS A 344 -9.95 19.88 -17.87
CA CYS A 344 -10.65 20.32 -19.07
C CYS A 344 -11.95 19.53 -19.23
N ALA A 345 -13.07 20.16 -19.05
CA ALA A 345 -14.36 19.59 -19.38
C ALA A 345 -14.78 20.04 -20.81
N PHE A 346 -14.61 19.15 -21.80
CA PHE A 346 -15.13 19.36 -23.16
C PHE A 346 -15.98 18.18 -23.61
N SER A 347 -17.26 18.42 -23.86
CA SER A 347 -18.05 17.62 -24.78
C SER A 347 -18.47 18.49 -25.95
N GLU A 348 -18.41 17.96 -27.19
CA GLU A 348 -18.87 18.67 -28.38
C GLU A 348 -20.37 19.02 -28.36
N LYS A 349 -21.10 18.53 -27.35
CA LYS A 349 -22.58 18.66 -27.29
C LYS A 349 -23.12 19.59 -26.20
N GLU A 350 -22.31 20.02 -25.22
CA GLU A 350 -22.81 20.89 -24.14
C GLU A 350 -21.76 21.92 -23.71
N MET A 351 -22.08 23.22 -23.93
CA MET A 351 -21.35 24.36 -23.35
C MET A 351 -21.55 24.46 -21.82
N ALA A 352 -21.70 23.33 -21.13
CA ALA A 352 -22.21 23.27 -19.74
C ALA A 352 -21.16 23.01 -18.69
N ASP A 353 -20.00 22.40 -19.01
CA ASP A 353 -19.03 22.01 -17.98
C ASP A 353 -17.99 23.12 -17.75
N GLU A 354 -17.64 23.34 -16.47
CA GLU A 354 -16.64 24.33 -16.10
C GLU A 354 -15.24 23.75 -16.26
N THR A 355 -14.31 24.55 -16.79
CA THR A 355 -12.88 24.25 -16.77
C THR A 355 -12.25 24.88 -15.54
N ALA A 356 -11.38 24.14 -14.84
CA ALA A 356 -10.63 24.65 -13.72
C ALA A 356 -9.12 24.66 -14.02
N ILE A 357 -8.45 25.73 -13.58
CA ILE A 357 -6.99 25.89 -13.66
C ILE A 357 -6.44 26.20 -12.28
N CYS A 358 -5.63 25.31 -11.73
CA CYS A 358 -4.95 25.50 -10.46
C CYS A 358 -3.50 25.98 -10.68
N VAL A 359 -3.15 27.08 -10.02
CA VAL A 359 -1.78 27.64 -10.02
C VAL A 359 -1.09 27.28 -8.73
N ALA A 360 -0.03 26.49 -8.82
CA ALA A 360 0.72 26.01 -7.68
C ALA A 360 2.21 26.40 -7.78
N SER A 361 2.84 26.65 -6.63
CA SER A 361 4.25 27.08 -6.54
C SER A 361 4.94 26.46 -5.33
N ILE A 362 6.27 26.36 -5.41
CA ILE A 362 7.15 26.06 -4.27
C ILE A 362 8.21 27.15 -4.09
N SER A 363 8.78 27.20 -2.89
CA SER A 363 9.89 28.10 -2.56
C SER A 363 11.01 27.33 -1.87
N HIS A 364 12.25 27.49 -2.35
CA HIS A 364 13.44 26.92 -1.72
C HIS A 364 13.67 27.45 -0.29
N ARG A 365 13.06 28.59 0.05
CA ARG A 365 13.14 29.13 1.41
C ARG A 365 12.36 28.28 2.42
N PHE A 366 11.26 27.63 1.97
CA PHE A 366 10.41 26.77 2.77
C PHE A 366 10.17 25.45 2.03
N PRO A 367 11.18 24.59 1.91
CA PRO A 367 11.06 23.34 1.20
C PRO A 367 10.03 22.42 1.87
N GLY A 368 9.33 21.65 1.08
CA GLY A 368 8.26 20.77 1.55
C GLY A 368 6.89 21.45 1.64
N ILE A 369 6.76 22.73 1.32
CA ILE A 369 5.50 23.48 1.31
C ILE A 369 5.09 23.78 -0.13
N VAL A 370 3.86 23.46 -0.46
CA VAL A 370 3.19 23.82 -1.73
C VAL A 370 2.25 25.01 -1.48
N TYR A 371 2.38 26.03 -2.29
CA TYR A 371 1.52 27.20 -2.25
C TYR A 371 0.52 27.17 -3.41
N ILE A 372 -0.77 27.07 -3.11
CA ILE A 372 -1.82 27.24 -4.11
C ILE A 372 -2.09 28.73 -4.22
N ARG A 373 -1.69 29.31 -5.35
CA ARG A 373 -1.74 30.75 -5.55
C ARG A 373 -3.12 31.22 -5.97
N GLU A 374 -3.79 30.42 -6.82
CA GLU A 374 -5.13 30.70 -7.32
C GLU A 374 -5.73 29.44 -7.95
N ILE A 375 -7.06 29.31 -7.88
CA ILE A 375 -7.84 28.38 -8.70
C ILE A 375 -8.86 29.19 -9.50
N ILE A 376 -8.73 29.14 -10.81
CA ILE A 376 -9.54 29.90 -11.75
C ILE A 376 -10.52 28.93 -12.42
N THR A 377 -11.79 29.29 -12.43
CA THR A 377 -12.82 28.51 -13.12
C THR A 377 -13.54 29.36 -14.16
N GLY A 378 -14.09 28.71 -15.17
CA GLY A 378 -14.89 29.38 -16.17
C GLY A 378 -15.39 28.43 -17.24
N ARG A 379 -16.50 28.82 -17.87
CA ARG A 379 -17.04 28.15 -19.04
C ARG A 379 -16.38 28.76 -20.26
N LEU A 380 -15.25 28.20 -20.67
CA LEU A 380 -14.41 28.73 -21.73
C LEU A 380 -14.55 27.88 -22.99
N GLY A 381 -14.78 28.55 -24.11
CA GLY A 381 -14.62 27.94 -25.42
C GLY A 381 -13.17 27.51 -25.64
N PHE A 382 -12.94 26.55 -26.52
CA PHE A 382 -11.60 25.99 -26.74
C PHE A 382 -10.52 27.04 -27.09
N PRO A 383 -10.79 28.05 -27.97
CA PRO A 383 -9.83 29.12 -28.23
C PRO A 383 -9.56 30.00 -27.03
N ASP A 384 -10.60 30.31 -26.22
CA ASP A 384 -10.48 31.14 -25.02
C ASP A 384 -9.69 30.43 -23.92
N LEU A 385 -9.86 29.10 -23.78
CA LEU A 385 -9.08 28.31 -22.89
C LEU A 385 -7.58 28.33 -23.26
N ILE A 386 -7.25 28.16 -24.53
CA ILE A 386 -5.86 28.25 -25.01
C ILE A 386 -5.27 29.61 -24.68
N ALA A 387 -6.01 30.70 -24.98
CA ALA A 387 -5.58 32.06 -24.69
C ALA A 387 -5.39 32.28 -23.16
N LYS A 388 -6.34 31.79 -22.36
CA LYS A 388 -6.28 31.89 -20.88
C LYS A 388 -5.09 31.13 -20.31
N VAL A 389 -4.87 29.90 -20.76
CA VAL A 389 -3.72 29.08 -20.30
C VAL A 389 -2.39 29.74 -20.66
N LYS A 390 -2.24 30.23 -21.91
CA LYS A 390 -1.03 30.95 -22.33
C LYS A 390 -0.80 32.23 -21.51
N HIS A 391 -1.87 32.99 -21.24
CA HIS A 391 -1.79 34.17 -20.40
C HIS A 391 -1.34 33.85 -18.98
N LEU A 392 -1.97 32.87 -18.33
CA LEU A 392 -1.62 32.47 -16.96
C LEU A 392 -0.22 31.88 -16.88
N TYR A 393 0.18 31.09 -17.88
CA TYR A 393 1.53 30.51 -17.97
C TYR A 393 2.59 31.60 -17.97
N SER A 394 2.38 32.67 -18.78
CA SER A 394 3.29 33.80 -18.84
C SER A 394 3.20 34.68 -17.58
N TYR A 395 1.98 34.99 -17.11
CA TYR A 395 1.75 35.87 -15.96
C TYR A 395 2.37 35.34 -14.66
N TYR A 396 2.29 34.02 -14.44
CA TYR A 396 2.84 33.37 -13.26
C TYR A 396 4.29 32.86 -13.42
N ASP A 397 4.92 33.11 -14.57
CA ASP A 397 6.23 32.55 -14.96
C ASP A 397 6.26 31.01 -14.72
N ALA A 398 5.22 30.32 -15.17
CA ALA A 398 5.10 28.88 -14.96
C ALA A 398 6.11 28.12 -15.82
N ARG A 399 6.61 26.99 -15.30
CA ARG A 399 7.59 26.16 -15.99
C ARG A 399 6.99 24.91 -16.63
N VAL A 400 5.85 24.45 -16.10
CA VAL A 400 5.19 23.22 -16.55
C VAL A 400 3.68 23.42 -16.53
N LEU A 401 3.01 22.78 -17.48
CA LEU A 401 1.57 22.69 -17.57
C LEU A 401 1.16 21.22 -17.44
N CYS A 402 0.42 20.88 -16.39
CA CYS A 402 -0.15 19.56 -16.17
C CYS A 402 -1.55 19.50 -16.76
N ILE A 403 -1.82 18.54 -17.64
CA ILE A 403 -3.13 18.39 -18.30
C ILE A 403 -3.55 16.92 -18.18
N GLU A 404 -4.80 16.68 -17.75
CA GLU A 404 -5.36 15.33 -17.76
C GLU A 404 -5.43 14.77 -19.18
N LYS A 405 -4.92 13.54 -19.38
CA LYS A 405 -4.95 12.82 -20.65
C LYS A 405 -6.30 12.14 -20.86
N ALA A 406 -7.37 12.91 -20.88
CA ALA A 406 -8.71 12.50 -21.31
C ALA A 406 -8.98 13.02 -22.73
N ALA A 407 -10.10 12.66 -23.35
CA ALA A 407 -10.41 13.04 -24.74
C ALA A 407 -10.34 14.56 -24.97
N SER A 408 -10.87 15.35 -24.01
CA SER A 408 -10.84 16.82 -24.01
C SER A 408 -9.42 17.38 -23.86
N GLY A 409 -8.63 16.84 -22.95
CA GLY A 409 -7.25 17.26 -22.70
C GLY A 409 -6.30 16.96 -23.85
N GLN A 410 -6.55 15.90 -24.63
CA GLN A 410 -5.70 15.54 -25.78
C GLN A 410 -5.66 16.63 -26.86
N SER A 411 -6.79 17.24 -27.18
CA SER A 411 -6.87 18.34 -28.14
C SER A 411 -6.09 19.55 -27.64
N LEU A 412 -6.23 19.90 -26.36
CA LEU A 412 -5.49 21.02 -25.76
C LEU A 412 -3.98 20.77 -25.78
N ILE A 413 -3.54 19.55 -25.40
CA ILE A 413 -2.14 19.14 -25.43
C ILE A 413 -1.53 19.28 -26.82
N GLN A 414 -2.23 18.80 -27.86
CA GLN A 414 -1.76 18.87 -29.26
C GLN A 414 -1.59 20.31 -29.74
N MET A 415 -2.57 21.17 -29.45
CA MET A 415 -2.54 22.58 -29.87
C MET A 415 -1.44 23.36 -29.16
N LEU A 416 -1.31 23.21 -27.85
CA LEU A 416 -0.30 23.93 -27.07
C LEU A 416 1.13 23.46 -27.40
N LYS A 417 1.36 22.17 -27.67
CA LYS A 417 2.65 21.67 -28.16
C LYS A 417 3.03 22.26 -29.51
N LYS A 418 2.04 22.42 -30.41
CA LYS A 418 2.26 22.96 -31.75
C LYS A 418 2.52 24.47 -31.75
N GLU A 419 1.77 25.23 -30.94
CA GLU A 419 1.74 26.68 -31.02
C GLU A 419 2.65 27.39 -30.01
N ALA A 420 2.86 26.82 -28.82
CA ALA A 420 3.40 27.59 -27.72
C ALA A 420 4.72 27.03 -27.12
N LYS A 421 5.17 25.85 -27.57
CA LYS A 421 6.38 25.15 -27.02
C LYS A 421 6.40 25.08 -25.49
N ILE A 422 5.22 25.03 -24.85
CA ILE A 422 5.09 24.93 -23.40
C ILE A 422 5.42 23.49 -22.98
N PRO A 423 6.28 23.27 -21.96
CA PRO A 423 6.47 21.94 -21.37
C PRO A 423 5.17 21.42 -20.76
N ILE A 424 4.67 20.30 -21.28
CA ILE A 424 3.42 19.70 -20.83
C ILE A 424 3.69 18.34 -20.21
N GLU A 425 3.24 18.15 -18.96
CA GLU A 425 3.13 16.85 -18.31
C GLU A 425 1.71 16.29 -18.52
N GLU A 426 1.65 15.14 -19.19
CA GLU A 426 0.39 14.45 -19.47
C GLU A 426 -0.02 13.60 -18.25
N MET A 427 -1.06 14.03 -17.54
CA MET A 427 -1.55 13.34 -16.33
C MET A 427 -2.52 12.22 -16.74
N LYS A 428 -2.18 10.97 -16.39
CA LYS A 428 -3.01 9.80 -16.74
C LYS A 428 -3.96 9.47 -15.60
N PRO A 429 -5.28 9.43 -15.80
CA PRO A 429 -6.27 9.08 -14.80
C PRO A 429 -6.32 7.56 -14.60
N LEU A 430 -5.30 7.00 -13.92
CA LEU A 430 -5.23 5.56 -13.63
C LEU A 430 -6.12 5.11 -12.46
N LYS A 431 -6.68 6.06 -11.69
CA LYS A 431 -7.50 5.81 -10.49
C LYS A 431 -8.70 6.76 -10.47
N SER A 432 -9.73 6.41 -9.68
CA SER A 432 -10.89 7.30 -9.47
C SER A 432 -10.48 8.64 -8.85
N LYS A 433 -11.30 9.68 -9.03
CA LYS A 433 -11.10 11.02 -8.45
C LYS A 433 -10.90 10.95 -6.93
N THR A 434 -11.75 10.19 -6.25
CA THR A 434 -11.66 9.94 -4.80
C THR A 434 -10.30 9.41 -4.37
N VAL A 435 -9.80 8.37 -5.06
CA VAL A 435 -8.50 7.76 -4.75
C VAL A 435 -7.34 8.71 -5.04
N ARG A 436 -7.47 9.55 -6.06
CA ARG A 436 -6.46 10.57 -6.38
C ARG A 436 -6.38 11.63 -5.29
N LEU A 437 -7.53 12.14 -4.82
CA LEU A 437 -7.58 13.13 -3.74
C LEU A 437 -7.05 12.52 -2.42
N GLN A 438 -7.44 11.31 -2.07
CA GLN A 438 -6.94 10.59 -0.89
C GLN A 438 -5.40 10.44 -0.90
N ALA A 439 -4.81 10.24 -2.08
CA ALA A 439 -3.35 10.11 -2.22
C ALA A 439 -2.58 11.41 -1.91
N VAL A 440 -3.19 12.58 -2.12
CA VAL A 440 -2.57 13.90 -1.88
C VAL A 440 -3.07 14.59 -0.62
N ALA A 441 -4.17 14.15 -0.03
CA ALA A 441 -4.73 14.68 1.21
C ALA A 441 -3.73 14.76 2.38
N PRO A 442 -2.77 13.82 2.54
CA PRO A 442 -1.72 13.92 3.56
C PRO A 442 -0.90 15.21 3.51
N LEU A 443 -0.72 15.81 2.32
CA LEU A 443 -0.02 17.09 2.22
C LEU A 443 -0.76 18.21 2.96
N MET A 444 -2.09 18.17 2.97
CA MET A 444 -2.92 19.11 3.71
C MET A 444 -2.98 18.77 5.20
N GLU A 445 -3.18 17.50 5.53
CA GLU A 445 -3.23 16.99 6.91
C GLU A 445 -1.97 17.38 7.71
N PHE A 446 -0.81 17.36 7.07
CA PHE A 446 0.48 17.71 7.69
C PHE A 446 0.95 19.14 7.39
N ASP A 447 0.00 20.03 7.08
CA ASP A 447 0.24 21.48 6.90
C ASP A 447 1.27 21.82 5.80
N ARG A 448 1.38 20.97 4.78
CA ARG A 448 2.29 21.15 3.65
C ARG A 448 1.66 21.89 2.47
N VAL A 449 0.40 22.27 2.56
CA VAL A 449 -0.32 23.07 1.56
C VAL A 449 -0.77 24.39 2.16
N LYS A 450 -0.42 25.49 1.53
CA LYS A 450 -0.85 26.83 1.91
C LYS A 450 -1.67 27.45 0.79
N MET A 451 -2.86 27.95 1.10
CA MET A 451 -3.74 28.63 0.16
C MET A 451 -3.53 30.14 0.26
N VAL A 452 -3.05 30.75 -0.81
CA VAL A 452 -2.82 32.21 -0.86
C VAL A 452 -4.16 32.92 -0.94
N GLU A 453 -4.43 33.86 -0.04
CA GLU A 453 -5.72 34.56 0.08
C GLU A 453 -6.21 35.13 -1.22
N GLY A 454 -7.51 34.92 -1.48
CA GLY A 454 -8.23 35.37 -2.66
C GLY A 454 -9.67 34.89 -2.65
N ASP A 455 -10.52 35.50 -3.50
CA ASP A 455 -11.97 35.21 -3.59
C ASP A 455 -12.27 33.76 -4.05
N TRP A 456 -11.27 33.06 -4.55
CA TRP A 456 -11.35 31.68 -5.03
C TRP A 456 -11.40 30.65 -3.89
N ILE A 457 -10.95 31.00 -2.66
CA ILE A 457 -10.75 30.02 -1.57
C ILE A 457 -12.09 29.49 -1.05
N ASP A 458 -13.04 30.37 -0.68
CA ASP A 458 -14.27 29.90 -0.03
C ASP A 458 -15.12 28.97 -0.89
N PRO A 459 -15.35 29.27 -2.20
CA PRO A 459 -16.02 28.33 -3.09
C PRO A 459 -15.26 27.01 -3.24
N PHE A 460 -13.92 27.05 -3.30
CA PHE A 460 -13.09 25.88 -3.43
C PHE A 460 -13.10 25.02 -2.14
N VAL A 461 -12.93 25.62 -0.98
CA VAL A 461 -12.95 24.90 0.30
C VAL A 461 -14.29 24.19 0.49
N LYS A 462 -15.40 24.85 0.16
CA LYS A 462 -16.73 24.23 0.22
C LYS A 462 -16.83 23.02 -0.70
N GLU A 463 -16.34 23.11 -1.92
CA GLU A 463 -16.30 22.00 -2.87
C GLU A 463 -15.41 20.86 -2.34
N LEU A 464 -14.16 21.16 -1.96
CA LEU A 464 -13.16 20.21 -1.50
C LEU A 464 -13.59 19.44 -0.25
N THR A 465 -14.19 20.11 0.74
CA THR A 465 -14.62 19.49 2.00
C THR A 465 -15.94 18.73 1.88
N THR A 466 -16.73 19.00 0.84
CA THR A 466 -17.98 18.27 0.57
C THR A 466 -17.76 17.12 -0.43
N PHE A 467 -16.62 17.10 -1.14
CA PHE A 467 -16.29 16.02 -2.09
C PHE A 467 -16.28 14.64 -1.37
N PRO A 468 -16.83 13.55 -1.96
CA PRO A 468 -17.31 13.40 -3.34
C PRO A 468 -18.78 13.77 -3.59
N PHE A 469 -19.51 14.30 -2.62
CA PHE A 469 -20.96 14.58 -2.68
C PHE A 469 -21.29 15.95 -3.28
N VAL A 470 -20.47 16.41 -4.24
CA VAL A 470 -20.64 17.69 -4.95
C VAL A 470 -21.15 17.48 -6.37
N LYS A 471 -21.89 18.47 -6.88
CA LYS A 471 -22.38 18.44 -8.27
C LYS A 471 -21.27 18.76 -9.28
N HIS A 472 -20.35 19.63 -8.93
CA HIS A 472 -19.22 20.07 -9.74
C HIS A 472 -17.95 19.90 -8.90
N ASP A 473 -16.95 19.22 -9.45
CA ASP A 473 -15.69 18.86 -8.77
C ASP A 473 -14.44 19.32 -9.53
N ASP A 474 -14.63 20.23 -10.49
CA ASP A 474 -13.59 20.68 -11.42
C ASP A 474 -12.39 21.35 -10.69
N ARG A 475 -12.68 22.17 -9.65
CA ARG A 475 -11.62 22.81 -8.83
C ARG A 475 -10.82 21.77 -8.06
N THR A 476 -11.54 20.80 -7.50
CA THR A 476 -10.94 19.70 -6.71
C THR A 476 -10.07 18.81 -7.59
N ASP A 477 -10.48 18.55 -8.84
CA ASP A 477 -9.67 17.76 -9.78
C ASP A 477 -8.42 18.53 -10.25
N ALA A 478 -8.53 19.80 -10.63
CA ALA A 478 -7.38 20.63 -11.00
C ALA A 478 -6.37 20.75 -9.83
N PHE A 479 -6.87 20.96 -8.61
CA PHE A 479 -6.07 20.99 -7.39
C PHE A 479 -5.37 19.63 -7.14
N THR A 480 -6.11 18.53 -7.26
CA THR A 480 -5.59 17.18 -7.08
C THR A 480 -4.47 16.89 -8.07
N TRP A 481 -4.61 17.30 -9.32
CA TRP A 481 -3.55 17.17 -10.33
C TRP A 481 -2.32 18.02 -10.01
N ALA A 482 -2.50 19.24 -9.50
CA ALA A 482 -1.38 20.07 -9.09
C ALA A 482 -0.55 19.42 -7.97
N LEU A 483 -1.21 18.88 -6.95
CA LEU A 483 -0.54 18.17 -5.86
C LEU A 483 0.03 16.80 -6.28
N THR A 484 -0.64 16.10 -7.20
CA THR A 484 -0.12 14.84 -7.78
C THR A 484 1.20 15.08 -8.50
N TYR A 485 1.27 16.13 -9.32
CA TYR A 485 2.53 16.50 -9.99
C TYR A 485 3.64 16.80 -8.98
N TYR A 486 3.34 17.57 -7.94
CA TYR A 486 4.30 17.82 -6.86
C TYR A 486 4.81 16.52 -6.24
N SER A 487 3.92 15.64 -5.82
CA SER A 487 4.27 14.37 -5.15
C SER A 487 5.11 13.44 -6.04
N MET A 488 4.80 13.40 -7.35
CA MET A 488 5.49 12.50 -8.30
C MET A 488 6.86 13.01 -8.75
N LYS A 489 7.03 14.30 -8.90
CA LYS A 489 8.18 14.90 -9.60
C LYS A 489 9.03 15.82 -8.72
N LEU A 490 8.44 16.52 -7.79
CA LEU A 490 9.10 17.60 -7.07
C LEU A 490 9.41 17.27 -5.61
N ASP A 491 8.64 16.41 -4.96
CA ASP A 491 8.76 16.16 -3.53
C ASP A 491 10.16 15.63 -3.12
N VAL A 492 10.75 14.73 -3.93
CA VAL A 492 12.09 14.18 -3.66
C VAL A 492 13.17 15.28 -3.78
N VAL A 493 13.04 16.12 -4.79
CA VAL A 493 13.98 17.25 -5.03
C VAL A 493 13.83 18.28 -3.91
N ASP A 494 12.61 18.58 -3.51
CA ASP A 494 12.29 19.56 -2.48
C ASP A 494 12.78 19.08 -1.09
N ARG A 495 12.64 17.81 -0.76
CA ARG A 495 13.21 17.20 0.46
C ARG A 495 14.74 17.19 0.43
N GLY A 496 15.35 16.90 -0.71
CA GLY A 496 16.81 16.97 -0.86
C GLY A 496 17.35 18.38 -0.59
N LEU A 497 16.63 19.43 -0.98
CA LEU A 497 16.94 20.81 -0.66
C LEU A 497 16.78 21.10 0.84
N GLN A 498 15.79 20.51 1.50
CA GLN A 498 15.59 20.62 2.95
C GLN A 498 16.80 20.05 3.72
N ASP A 499 17.27 18.86 3.33
CA ASP A 499 18.44 18.24 3.94
C ASP A 499 19.70 19.09 3.74
N ALA A 500 19.89 19.64 2.55
CA ALA A 500 21.00 20.53 2.26
C ALA A 500 20.96 21.83 3.09
N VAL A 501 19.77 22.42 3.29
CA VAL A 501 19.56 23.59 4.14
C VAL A 501 19.86 23.28 5.62
N ILE A 502 19.44 22.11 6.10
CA ILE A 502 19.71 21.67 7.48
C ILE A 502 21.21 21.43 7.68
N GLN A 503 21.89 20.80 6.75
CA GLN A 503 23.34 20.57 6.79
C GLN A 503 24.10 21.89 6.78
N ASN A 504 23.72 22.84 5.92
CA ASN A 504 24.32 24.17 5.89
C ASN A 504 24.08 24.94 7.21
N LYS A 505 22.88 24.89 7.80
CA LYS A 505 22.63 25.51 9.11
C LYS A 505 23.47 24.89 10.22
N ARG A 506 23.69 23.58 10.23
CA ARG A 506 24.59 22.91 11.18
C ARG A 506 26.04 23.36 10.97
N PHE A 507 26.50 23.40 9.73
CA PHE A 507 27.83 23.85 9.37
C PHE A 507 28.08 25.32 9.80
N PHE A 508 27.15 26.24 9.53
CA PHE A 508 27.25 27.63 9.98
C PHE A 508 27.09 27.76 11.50
N GLY A 509 26.28 26.92 12.15
CA GLY A 509 26.13 26.90 13.62
C GLY A 509 27.38 26.38 14.35
N GLU A 510 28.19 25.53 13.71
CA GLU A 510 29.50 25.10 14.23
C GLU A 510 30.58 26.18 14.05
N LEU A 511 30.54 26.96 12.99
CA LEU A 511 31.44 28.09 12.75
C LEU A 511 31.21 29.30 13.68
N THR A 512 30.03 29.41 14.27
CA THR A 512 29.66 30.50 15.20
C THR A 512 29.87 30.17 16.67
N ARG A 513 30.41 28.98 17.01
CA ARG A 513 30.78 28.67 18.39
C ARG A 513 32.02 29.45 18.82
N PRO A 514 32.03 30.09 20.02
CA PRO A 514 33.23 30.80 20.52
C PRO A 514 34.36 29.79 20.72
N GLY A 515 35.40 29.86 19.91
CA GLY A 515 36.58 29.00 20.03
C GLY A 515 37.29 28.68 18.70
N PHE A 516 36.74 29.00 17.55
CA PHE A 516 37.42 28.84 16.27
C PHE A 516 38.03 30.19 15.84
N GLY A 517 39.33 30.30 16.00
CA GLY A 517 40.14 31.44 15.56
C GLY A 517 40.15 31.59 14.05
N ASN A 518 40.22 32.85 13.60
CA ASN A 518 40.41 33.29 12.23
C ASN A 518 41.43 32.43 11.47
N SER A 519 41.00 31.66 10.52
CA SER A 519 41.82 31.24 9.38
C SER A 519 40.96 31.31 8.12
N SER A 520 41.38 32.19 7.23
CA SER A 520 40.86 32.43 5.89
C SER A 520 40.93 31.18 5.03
N VAL A 521 39.84 30.44 4.94
CA VAL A 521 39.60 29.47 3.87
C VAL A 521 38.16 29.60 3.43
N PHE A 522 37.87 30.56 2.59
CA PHE A 522 36.71 30.55 1.74
C PHE A 522 37.11 30.01 0.37
N PRO A 523 36.73 28.79 -0.02
CA PRO A 523 36.66 28.45 -1.42
C PRO A 523 35.46 29.20 -2.01
N ASN A 524 35.71 29.93 -3.10
CA ASN A 524 34.72 30.61 -3.91
C ASN A 524 33.53 29.68 -4.26
N LEU A 525 32.45 29.81 -3.55
CA LEU A 525 31.14 29.27 -3.93
C LEU A 525 30.40 30.33 -4.76
N THR A 526 30.99 30.68 -5.91
CA THR A 526 30.26 31.36 -6.98
C THR A 526 29.43 30.30 -7.68
N SER A 527 28.09 30.43 -7.47
CA SER A 527 27.00 30.04 -8.38
C SER A 527 27.27 28.85 -9.35
N LYS A 528 27.34 27.63 -8.83
CA LYS A 528 26.90 26.48 -9.62
C LYS A 528 25.36 26.42 -9.48
N ARG A 529 24.68 27.02 -10.44
CA ARG A 529 23.24 26.74 -10.65
C ARG A 529 23.09 25.24 -10.85
N LEU A 530 22.41 24.59 -9.92
CA LEU A 530 21.93 23.21 -10.09
C LEU A 530 21.06 23.18 -11.34
N ARG A 531 21.49 22.46 -12.36
CA ARG A 531 20.65 22.16 -13.52
C ARG A 531 19.59 21.16 -13.09
N LEU A 532 18.38 21.65 -12.84
CA LEU A 532 17.24 20.85 -12.38
C LEU A 532 16.50 20.13 -13.52
N PHE A 533 16.83 20.45 -14.79
CA PHE A 533 16.22 19.82 -15.96
C PHE A 533 17.23 19.64 -17.10
N PRO A 534 17.19 18.54 -17.87
CA PRO A 534 17.94 18.43 -19.13
C PRO A 534 17.27 19.34 -20.16
N GLY A 535 17.90 20.49 -20.47
CA GLY A 535 17.41 21.43 -21.49
C GLY A 535 17.69 22.90 -21.23
N ASP A 536 18.27 23.30 -20.09
CA ASP A 536 18.63 24.71 -19.84
C ASP A 536 19.83 25.14 -20.69
N HIS A 537 19.55 25.72 -21.87
CA HIS A 537 20.50 26.51 -22.63
C HIS A 537 20.61 27.91 -22.02
N ASN A 538 21.82 28.26 -21.65
CA ASN A 538 22.17 29.54 -21.06
C ASN A 538 22.06 30.67 -22.11
N PHE A 539 21.10 31.60 -21.93
CA PHE A 539 20.86 32.76 -22.81
C PHE A 539 21.69 33.99 -22.45
N ASN A 540 22.90 33.85 -21.98
CA ASN A 540 23.85 34.97 -21.80
C ASN A 540 25.26 34.46 -21.99
N ASP A 541 25.64 34.12 -23.23
CA ASP A 541 27.01 33.94 -23.66
C ASP A 541 27.30 35.01 -24.74
N PRO A 542 28.24 35.94 -24.51
CA PRO A 542 28.53 37.04 -25.46
C PRO A 542 29.22 36.62 -26.77
N ASP A 543 29.57 35.33 -26.94
CA ASP A 543 30.32 34.86 -28.09
C ASP A 543 29.52 34.15 -29.19
N TYR A 544 28.20 34.41 -29.26
CA TYR A 544 27.35 33.80 -30.27
C TYR A 544 26.99 34.79 -31.39
N ASP A 545 27.97 35.39 -32.03
CA ASP A 545 27.85 36.05 -33.32
C ASP A 545 29.14 35.80 -34.11
N SER A 546 29.13 34.80 -34.92
CA SER A 546 29.88 34.60 -36.17
C SER A 546 30.13 33.12 -36.42
N VAL A 547 29.34 32.50 -37.27
CA VAL A 547 29.79 31.71 -38.44
C VAL A 547 28.54 31.30 -39.23
N SER A 548 28.26 32.03 -40.26
CA SER A 548 27.50 31.59 -41.41
C SER A 548 28.46 30.84 -42.35
N GLY A 549 28.10 29.64 -42.76
CA GLY A 549 28.87 28.90 -43.74
C GLY A 549 28.20 27.60 -44.17
N ASP A 550 27.69 27.65 -45.38
CA ASP A 550 27.12 26.55 -46.15
C ASP A 550 27.95 25.26 -46.13
N ALA A 551 27.28 24.10 -46.14
CA ALA A 551 27.67 22.94 -46.95
C ALA A 551 26.65 21.80 -46.90
N ASP A 552 26.36 21.32 -48.05
CA ASP A 552 25.46 20.37 -48.64
C ASP A 552 25.62 18.90 -48.18
N PRO A 553 24.56 18.07 -48.32
CA PRO A 553 24.53 16.70 -47.83
C PRO A 553 24.95 15.71 -48.92
N ARG A 554 25.70 14.65 -48.61
CA ARG A 554 25.73 13.29 -49.19
C ARG A 554 27.00 12.53 -48.87
N SER A 555 26.81 11.35 -48.27
CA SER A 555 27.50 10.07 -48.53
C SER A 555 27.59 9.26 -47.26
N SER A 556 26.84 8.20 -47.07
CA SER A 556 26.97 6.81 -47.59
C SER A 556 27.95 5.93 -46.82
N PHE A 557 27.43 4.75 -46.51
CA PHE A 557 28.06 3.44 -46.26
C PHE A 557 28.61 3.13 -44.84
N ALA A 558 27.89 2.28 -44.08
CA ALA A 558 27.86 0.81 -44.09
C ALA A 558 28.92 0.07 -43.25
N ARG A 559 28.42 -0.91 -42.48
CA ARG A 559 29.08 -2.09 -41.85
C ARG A 559 29.75 -1.84 -40.49
N GLY A 560 29.36 -2.59 -39.45
CA GLY A 560 29.61 -3.97 -39.21
C GLY A 560 29.24 -4.39 -37.78
N VAL A 561 28.63 -5.49 -37.71
CA VAL A 561 28.28 -6.46 -36.66
C VAL A 561 29.40 -6.77 -35.67
N ARG A 562 29.07 -6.88 -34.37
CA ARG A 562 29.33 -8.03 -33.48
C ARG A 562 29.07 -7.68 -32.01
N SER A 563 28.05 -8.29 -31.44
CA SER A 563 28.01 -9.26 -30.32
C SER A 563 28.92 -9.02 -29.12
N GLY A 564 28.31 -8.83 -27.95
CA GLY A 564 28.95 -8.94 -26.65
C GLY A 564 27.94 -8.91 -25.52
N ARG A 565 27.30 -10.05 -25.24
CA ARG A 565 26.57 -10.26 -23.98
C ARG A 565 27.56 -10.25 -22.83
N ARG A 566 27.30 -9.43 -21.81
CA ARG A 566 27.80 -9.68 -20.45
C ARG A 566 26.63 -9.64 -19.49
N ASN A 567 26.32 -10.79 -18.92
CA ASN A 567 25.53 -10.98 -17.73
C ASN A 567 26.24 -10.28 -16.57
N ILE A 568 25.51 -9.45 -15.85
CA ILE A 568 25.87 -9.06 -14.48
C ILE A 568 24.73 -9.58 -13.61
N GLY A 569 25.03 -10.64 -12.87
CA GLY A 569 24.19 -11.16 -11.80
C GLY A 569 24.20 -10.20 -10.63
N TRP A 570 23.07 -10.02 -10.02
CA TRP A 570 22.93 -9.43 -8.70
C TRP A 570 22.53 -10.58 -7.76
N ASP A 571 23.49 -11.02 -6.96
CA ASP A 571 23.23 -11.75 -5.73
C ASP A 571 22.66 -10.75 -4.72
N VAL A 572 21.52 -11.07 -4.18
CA VAL A 572 21.01 -10.44 -2.97
C VAL A 572 20.76 -11.56 -1.97
N ASP A 573 21.68 -11.68 -1.04
CA ASP A 573 21.53 -12.44 0.19
C ASP A 573 20.46 -11.80 1.11
N LEU A 574 19.59 -12.68 1.66
CA LEU A 574 18.69 -12.55 2.82
C LEU A 574 17.43 -11.69 2.66
#